data_a771629c4c0d1c68a674868fddb5dae6
#
_entry.id   a771629c4c0d1c68a674868fddb5dae6
#
_cell.length_a   1.000
_cell.length_b   1.000
_cell.length_c   1.000
_cell.angle_alpha   90.00
_cell.angle_beta   90.00
_cell.angle_gamma   90.00
#
_symmetry.space_group_name_H-M   'P 1'
#
loop_
_entity.id
_entity.type
_entity.pdbx_description
1 polymer ?
#
loop_
_entity_poly.entity_id
_entity_poly.type
_entity_poly.pdbx_seq_one_letter_code
_entity_poly.pdbx_strand_id
1 'polypeptide(L)'
;MTAVPKLERAVVEVFGGCNYKCQMCPQTTGRGKDWTRKMPLDMFINILEQLPGKPVINLEGSGEPTMAKDLPLYIEECTKRGFPSFMYSNGSFFSGHFMQDCIDAGLSFARFSCIGYNKEKYKEWMAIDNFELLKTNVIKAKEYIKETASNCAVSSYHLILDNNQIDYEVEQYRNNFIGPTGTIGYIWKMHNWSGNYQPLYLRDPRKRRTCGRPFAPEITIRSGGNGGLKGAVTPCCQTMGPPNESKSVLGHVETQTIEEIWFGEEYNKLRKAHEMKDFDSIDYCKNCDFLYDDPEVLVWSNDKAASRDHMLGTKFSLKDYMN
;
A
#
# COMPACT_ATOMS: atom_id res chain seq x y z
N MET A 1 -17.46 -26.89 0.11
CA MET A 1 -17.09 -25.55 0.61
C MET A 1 -16.03 -25.04 -0.33
N THR A 2 -16.25 -23.89 -0.93
CA THR A 2 -15.22 -23.22 -1.75
C THR A 2 -14.16 -22.68 -0.80
N ALA A 3 -12.90 -23.14 -0.97
CA ALA A 3 -11.78 -22.63 -0.17
C ALA A 3 -11.44 -21.17 -0.59
N VAL A 4 -10.80 -20.42 0.30
CA VAL A 4 -10.23 -19.11 -0.05
C VAL A 4 -9.34 -19.29 -1.28
N PRO A 5 -9.49 -18.46 -2.32
CA PRO A 5 -8.67 -18.59 -3.52
C PRO A 5 -7.19 -18.39 -3.18
N LYS A 6 -6.32 -18.99 -3.97
CA LYS A 6 -4.87 -18.75 -3.85
C LYS A 6 -4.61 -17.24 -3.97
N LEU A 7 -4.14 -16.63 -2.89
CA LEU A 7 -3.85 -15.20 -2.88
C LEU A 7 -2.55 -14.91 -3.64
N GLU A 8 -2.52 -13.76 -4.32
CA GLU A 8 -1.33 -13.20 -4.98
C GLU A 8 -0.64 -12.16 -4.10
N ARG A 9 -1.43 -11.49 -3.23
CA ARG A 9 -0.95 -10.44 -2.35
C ARG A 9 -1.66 -10.45 -1.00
N ALA A 10 -0.90 -10.20 0.06
CA ALA A 10 -1.44 -9.86 1.36
C ALA A 10 -0.78 -8.57 1.86
N VAL A 11 -1.59 -7.53 2.04
CA VAL A 11 -1.14 -6.29 2.68
C VAL A 11 -1.31 -6.48 4.19
N VAL A 12 -0.22 -6.45 4.93
CA VAL A 12 -0.23 -6.62 6.39
C VAL A 12 0.49 -5.43 7.02
N GLU A 13 -0.29 -4.56 7.64
CA GLU A 13 0.24 -3.39 8.34
C GLU A 13 0.95 -3.81 9.62
N VAL A 14 2.27 -3.64 9.65
CA VAL A 14 3.09 -3.94 10.86
C VAL A 14 3.08 -2.78 11.85
N PHE A 15 2.93 -1.54 11.36
CA PHE A 15 2.89 -0.34 12.19
C PHE A 15 1.98 0.73 11.59
N GLY A 16 1.00 1.21 12.37
CA GLY A 16 -0.03 2.14 11.89
C GLY A 16 0.32 3.62 12.08
N GLY A 17 1.30 3.97 12.92
CA GLY A 17 1.77 5.35 13.10
C GLY A 17 2.74 5.79 12.00
N CYS A 18 2.87 7.09 11.77
CA CYS A 18 3.83 7.65 10.81
C CYS A 18 4.51 8.89 11.37
N ASN A 19 5.78 9.04 11.07
CA ASN A 19 6.60 10.21 11.44
C ASN A 19 6.45 11.38 10.46
N TYR A 20 5.78 11.18 9.31
CA TYR A 20 5.49 12.24 8.34
C TYR A 20 4.03 12.73 8.45
N LYS A 21 3.77 13.91 7.84
CA LYS A 21 2.45 14.54 7.78
C LYS A 21 2.10 14.95 6.35
N CYS A 22 2.28 14.01 5.40
CA CYS A 22 2.05 14.25 3.98
C CYS A 22 0.65 14.83 3.74
N GLN A 23 0.55 15.85 2.88
CA GLN A 23 -0.69 16.61 2.66
C GLN A 23 -1.88 15.73 2.26
N MET A 24 -1.64 14.76 1.38
CA MET A 24 -2.68 13.88 0.84
C MET A 24 -3.05 12.72 1.77
N CYS A 25 -2.23 12.47 2.82
CA CYS A 25 -2.39 11.27 3.64
C CYS A 25 -3.62 11.37 4.56
N PRO A 26 -4.46 10.34 4.65
CA PRO A 26 -5.59 10.30 5.58
C PRO A 26 -5.22 10.51 7.05
N GLN A 27 -4.01 10.13 7.48
CA GLN A 27 -3.52 10.44 8.84
C GLN A 27 -3.38 11.95 9.09
N THR A 28 -3.06 12.72 8.05
CA THR A 28 -2.92 14.17 8.16
C THR A 28 -4.28 14.86 8.08
N THR A 29 -5.15 14.41 7.18
CA THR A 29 -6.51 14.95 7.03
C THR A 29 -7.40 14.58 8.21
N GLY A 30 -7.22 13.40 8.82
CA GLY A 30 -7.90 12.93 10.03
C GLY A 30 -7.24 13.40 11.33
N ARG A 31 -6.88 14.67 11.43
CA ARG A 31 -6.15 15.29 12.56
C ARG A 31 -6.75 14.96 13.93
N GLY A 32 -5.88 14.76 14.91
CA GLY A 32 -6.24 14.59 16.31
C GLY A 32 -6.54 13.15 16.73
N LYS A 33 -6.42 12.18 15.84
CA LYS A 33 -6.60 10.76 16.16
C LYS A 33 -5.26 10.04 16.27
N ASP A 34 -5.16 9.15 17.24
CA ASP A 34 -3.99 8.28 17.41
C ASP A 34 -4.08 7.08 16.46
N TRP A 35 -3.18 7.04 15.49
CA TRP A 35 -3.05 5.95 14.51
C TRP A 35 -2.00 4.92 14.93
N THR A 36 -1.31 5.16 16.04
CA THR A 36 -0.20 4.32 16.48
C THR A 36 -0.71 2.98 16.96
N ARG A 37 -0.48 1.96 16.18
CA ARG A 37 -0.73 0.56 16.49
C ARG A 37 0.41 -0.27 15.93
N LYS A 38 0.70 -1.36 16.59
CA LYS A 38 1.69 -2.33 16.13
C LYS A 38 1.06 -3.69 16.06
N MET A 39 1.30 -4.39 14.96
CA MET A 39 0.92 -5.79 14.80
C MET A 39 1.76 -6.64 15.77
N PRO A 40 1.18 -7.43 16.68
CA PRO A 40 1.95 -8.42 17.43
C PRO A 40 2.61 -9.44 16.50
N LEU A 41 3.85 -9.83 16.79
CA LEU A 41 4.58 -10.76 15.93
C LEU A 41 3.93 -12.15 15.86
N ASP A 42 3.40 -12.63 16.96
CA ASP A 42 2.64 -13.90 17.04
C ASP A 42 1.37 -13.86 16.17
N MET A 43 0.65 -12.75 16.19
CA MET A 43 -0.50 -12.54 15.30
C MET A 43 -0.06 -12.51 13.82
N PHE A 44 1.04 -11.83 13.51
CA PHE A 44 1.61 -11.82 12.15
C PHE A 44 1.96 -13.23 11.67
N ILE A 45 2.61 -14.03 12.52
CA ILE A 45 2.91 -15.43 12.23
C ILE A 45 1.62 -16.23 11.97
N ASN A 46 0.62 -16.08 12.82
CA ASN A 46 -0.68 -16.72 12.64
C ASN A 46 -1.36 -16.32 11.32
N ILE A 47 -1.24 -15.05 10.92
CA ILE A 47 -1.72 -14.60 9.60
C ILE A 47 -1.00 -15.35 8.48
N LEU A 48 0.33 -15.40 8.50
CA LEU A 48 1.12 -16.10 7.47
C LEU A 48 0.73 -17.59 7.35
N GLU A 49 0.44 -18.25 8.47
CA GLU A 49 0.04 -19.66 8.51
C GLU A 49 -1.35 -19.93 7.90
N GLN A 50 -2.23 -18.92 7.92
CA GLN A 50 -3.57 -18.99 7.35
C GLN A 50 -3.63 -18.61 5.85
N LEU A 51 -2.59 -17.98 5.30
CA LEU A 51 -2.63 -17.49 3.91
C LEU A 51 -2.54 -18.65 2.90
N PRO A 52 -3.52 -18.81 2.01
CA PRO A 52 -3.45 -19.82 0.96
C PRO A 52 -2.40 -19.47 -0.10
N GLY A 53 -1.48 -20.38 -0.34
CA GLY A 53 -0.38 -20.19 -1.28
C GLY A 53 0.81 -19.45 -0.66
N LYS A 54 1.56 -18.72 -1.48
CA LYS A 54 2.70 -17.88 -1.06
C LYS A 54 2.58 -16.50 -1.70
N PRO A 55 1.55 -15.70 -1.30
CA PRO A 55 1.41 -14.35 -1.82
C PRO A 55 2.60 -13.47 -1.44
N VAL A 56 2.79 -12.38 -2.18
CA VAL A 56 3.69 -11.32 -1.76
C VAL A 56 3.11 -10.65 -0.50
N ILE A 57 3.90 -10.58 0.57
CA ILE A 57 3.52 -9.91 1.81
C ILE A 57 3.95 -8.46 1.74
N ASN A 58 2.99 -7.56 1.57
CA ASN A 58 3.24 -6.13 1.60
C ASN A 58 3.20 -5.64 3.05
N LEU A 59 4.37 -5.31 3.61
CA LEU A 59 4.54 -4.78 4.97
C LEU A 59 4.25 -3.27 4.99
N GLU A 60 3.03 -2.91 4.67
CA GLU A 60 2.57 -1.52 4.53
C GLU A 60 1.17 -1.32 5.10
N GLY A 61 0.76 -0.07 5.23
CA GLY A 61 -0.60 0.26 5.68
C GLY A 61 -0.80 1.76 5.81
N SER A 62 -1.42 2.17 6.90
CA SER A 62 -1.65 3.58 7.21
C SER A 62 -0.38 4.29 7.67
N GLY A 63 0.61 3.55 8.18
CA GLY A 63 1.79 4.08 8.84
C GLY A 63 3.09 3.93 8.06
N GLU A 64 4.17 4.09 8.79
CA GLU A 64 5.54 3.92 8.29
C GLU A 64 6.14 2.64 8.90
N PRO A 65 6.37 1.58 8.11
CA PRO A 65 6.83 0.29 8.63
C PRO A 65 8.20 0.37 9.32
N THR A 66 9.08 1.28 8.89
CA THR A 66 10.42 1.42 9.49
C THR A 66 10.42 2.06 10.88
N MET A 67 9.26 2.50 11.37
CA MET A 67 9.08 2.87 12.78
C MET A 67 8.96 1.64 13.70
N ALA A 68 8.64 0.48 13.17
CA ALA A 68 8.73 -0.79 13.89
C ALA A 68 10.21 -1.22 13.92
N LYS A 69 10.89 -1.00 15.05
CA LYS A 69 12.32 -1.32 15.20
C LYS A 69 12.65 -2.80 15.00
N ASP A 70 11.67 -3.66 15.18
CA ASP A 70 11.73 -5.10 14.98
C ASP A 70 11.18 -5.54 13.60
N LEU A 71 11.04 -4.61 12.64
CA LEU A 71 10.65 -4.93 11.25
C LEU A 71 11.49 -6.08 10.64
N PRO A 72 12.81 -6.19 10.89
CA PRO A 72 13.59 -7.32 10.40
C PRO A 72 13.04 -8.68 10.83
N LEU A 73 12.43 -8.82 12.01
CA LEU A 73 11.82 -10.08 12.46
C LEU A 73 10.59 -10.46 11.63
N TYR A 74 9.78 -9.49 11.22
CA TYR A 74 8.62 -9.76 10.34
C TYR A 74 9.08 -10.20 8.95
N ILE A 75 10.15 -9.57 8.44
CA ILE A 75 10.76 -9.96 7.15
C ILE A 75 11.33 -11.37 7.25
N GLU A 76 12.06 -11.68 8.31
CA GLU A 76 12.63 -13.00 8.57
C GLU A 76 11.55 -14.09 8.63
N GLU A 77 10.41 -13.82 9.29
CA GLU A 77 9.30 -14.76 9.35
C GLU A 77 8.64 -15.01 7.98
N CYS A 78 8.60 -13.98 7.11
CA CYS A 78 8.22 -14.16 5.71
C CYS A 78 9.22 -15.07 4.99
N THR A 79 10.50 -14.78 5.10
CA THR A 79 11.60 -15.52 4.44
C THR A 79 11.64 -16.99 4.86
N LYS A 80 11.59 -17.28 6.18
CA LYS A 80 11.54 -18.63 6.73
C LYS A 80 10.42 -19.49 6.18
N ARG A 81 9.28 -18.86 5.87
CA ARG A 81 8.09 -19.53 5.32
C ARG A 81 7.98 -19.47 3.80
N GLY A 82 8.98 -18.89 3.12
CA GLY A 82 9.02 -18.78 1.66
C GLY A 82 8.03 -17.77 1.07
N PHE A 83 7.65 -16.72 1.82
CA PHE A 83 6.88 -15.60 1.31
C PHE A 83 7.81 -14.49 0.83
N PRO A 84 7.67 -14.02 -0.42
CA PRO A 84 8.32 -12.76 -0.82
C PRO A 84 7.76 -11.60 0.00
N SER A 85 8.64 -10.73 0.52
CA SER A 85 8.26 -9.55 1.28
C SER A 85 8.47 -8.27 0.48
N PHE A 86 7.53 -7.35 0.60
CA PHE A 86 7.54 -6.04 -0.04
C PHE A 86 7.29 -4.95 1.01
N MET A 87 8.02 -3.84 0.94
CA MET A 87 7.85 -2.71 1.84
C MET A 87 7.66 -1.41 1.05
N TYR A 88 6.63 -0.63 1.43
CA TYR A 88 6.54 0.79 1.10
C TYR A 88 7.01 1.61 2.28
N SER A 89 7.89 2.60 2.05
CA SER A 89 8.45 3.42 3.12
C SER A 89 8.71 4.85 2.66
N ASN A 90 8.65 5.80 3.57
CA ASN A 90 9.17 7.15 3.34
C ASN A 90 10.71 7.21 3.35
N GLY A 91 11.38 6.13 3.70
CA GLY A 91 12.83 5.94 3.66
C GLY A 91 13.63 6.66 4.74
N SER A 92 12.99 7.42 5.65
CA SER A 92 13.71 8.26 6.61
C SER A 92 14.53 7.46 7.63
N PHE A 93 14.06 6.28 8.01
CA PHE A 93 14.76 5.38 8.94
C PHE A 93 15.44 4.19 8.24
N PHE A 94 15.28 4.06 6.91
CA PHE A 94 15.90 2.97 6.17
C PHE A 94 17.37 3.26 5.87
N SER A 95 18.21 3.16 6.89
CA SER A 95 19.64 3.49 6.82
C SER A 95 20.48 2.71 7.84
N GLY A 96 21.80 2.67 7.66
CA GLY A 96 22.75 2.05 8.58
C GLY A 96 22.42 0.57 8.83
N HIS A 97 22.66 0.11 10.05
CA HIS A 97 22.43 -1.27 10.45
C HIS A 97 20.96 -1.71 10.28
N PHE A 98 20.00 -0.83 10.58
CA PHE A 98 18.60 -1.20 10.42
C PHE A 98 18.24 -1.56 8.96
N MET A 99 18.77 -0.81 8.00
CA MET A 99 18.60 -1.13 6.57
C MET A 99 19.28 -2.45 6.21
N GLN A 100 20.51 -2.68 6.73
CA GLN A 100 21.23 -3.92 6.53
C GLN A 100 20.46 -5.11 7.10
N ASP A 101 20.01 -5.02 8.35
CA ASP A 101 19.21 -6.06 9.02
C ASP A 101 17.94 -6.41 8.23
N CYS A 102 17.25 -5.42 7.66
CA CYS A 102 16.08 -5.68 6.81
C CYS A 102 16.43 -6.44 5.52
N ILE A 103 17.54 -6.06 4.87
CA ILE A 103 18.00 -6.71 3.64
C ILE A 103 18.48 -8.13 3.93
N ASP A 104 19.26 -8.32 5.00
CA ASP A 104 19.83 -9.61 5.42
C ASP A 104 18.75 -10.58 5.92
N ALA A 105 17.65 -10.06 6.50
CA ALA A 105 16.46 -10.83 6.83
C ALA A 105 15.72 -11.38 5.60
N GLY A 106 16.07 -10.93 4.39
CA GLY A 106 15.53 -11.42 3.12
C GLY A 106 14.43 -10.56 2.54
N LEU A 107 14.42 -9.23 2.81
CA LEU A 107 13.51 -8.30 2.14
C LEU A 107 13.65 -8.43 0.62
N SER A 108 12.54 -8.74 -0.06
CA SER A 108 12.55 -8.95 -1.51
C SER A 108 12.44 -7.65 -2.30
N PHE A 109 11.64 -6.70 -1.80
CA PHE A 109 11.39 -5.42 -2.48
C PHE A 109 11.25 -4.27 -1.49
N ALA A 110 11.93 -3.15 -1.76
CA ALA A 110 11.72 -1.87 -1.07
C ALA A 110 11.29 -0.80 -2.07
N ARG A 111 10.16 -0.14 -1.81
CA ARG A 111 9.68 0.97 -2.63
C ARG A 111 9.56 2.23 -1.79
N PHE A 112 10.22 3.28 -2.24
CA PHE A 112 10.29 4.53 -1.50
C PHE A 112 9.31 5.57 -2.02
N SER A 113 8.55 6.16 -1.09
CA SER A 113 7.62 7.25 -1.37
C SER A 113 8.38 8.55 -1.55
N CYS A 114 8.42 9.06 -2.77
CA CYS A 114 9.01 10.35 -3.11
C CYS A 114 7.94 11.23 -3.78
N ILE A 115 7.00 11.74 -2.97
CA ILE A 115 5.91 12.58 -3.49
C ILE A 115 6.39 14.02 -3.55
N GLY A 116 6.80 14.42 -4.75
CA GLY A 116 7.46 15.67 -5.08
C GLY A 116 8.63 15.41 -6.02
N TYR A 117 8.65 16.12 -7.14
CA TYR A 117 9.61 15.90 -8.23
C TYR A 117 10.94 16.64 -8.03
N ASN A 118 11.03 17.49 -6.99
CA ASN A 118 12.24 18.19 -6.54
C ASN A 118 12.16 18.43 -5.02
N LYS A 119 13.21 19.03 -4.44
CA LYS A 119 13.30 19.27 -2.99
C LYS A 119 12.15 20.13 -2.46
N GLU A 120 11.79 21.20 -3.18
CA GLU A 120 10.75 22.14 -2.77
C GLU A 120 9.38 21.45 -2.76
N LYS A 121 9.03 20.75 -3.83
CA LYS A 121 7.76 20.02 -3.94
C LYS A 121 7.70 18.82 -2.99
N TYR A 122 8.82 18.14 -2.77
CA TYR A 122 8.88 17.08 -1.75
C TYR A 122 8.60 17.66 -0.35
N LYS A 123 9.26 18.77 0.02
CA LYS A 123 9.04 19.44 1.30
C LYS A 123 7.58 19.91 1.46
N GLU A 124 6.99 20.43 0.40
CA GLU A 124 5.59 20.86 0.37
C GLU A 124 4.65 19.69 0.63
N TRP A 125 4.79 18.60 -0.12
CA TRP A 125 3.83 17.50 -0.13
C TRP A 125 4.07 16.44 0.95
N MET A 126 5.32 16.13 1.27
CA MET A 126 5.69 15.21 2.36
C MET A 126 5.74 15.91 3.71
N ALA A 127 5.61 17.25 3.74
CA ALA A 127 5.64 18.12 4.92
C ALA A 127 6.93 17.99 5.75
N ILE A 128 8.06 17.69 5.10
CA ILE A 128 9.38 17.55 5.71
C ILE A 128 10.50 17.75 4.68
N ASP A 129 11.63 18.29 5.11
CA ASP A 129 12.78 18.55 4.23
C ASP A 129 13.79 17.39 4.23
N ASN A 130 13.34 16.20 3.75
CA ASN A 130 14.13 14.97 3.73
C ASN A 130 14.42 14.44 2.31
N PHE A 131 14.30 15.27 1.27
CA PHE A 131 14.52 14.84 -0.12
C PHE A 131 15.92 14.27 -0.34
N GLU A 132 16.96 15.00 0.12
CA GLU A 132 18.35 14.55 -0.01
C GLU A 132 18.68 13.38 0.91
N LEU A 133 18.07 13.32 2.10
CA LEU A 133 18.19 12.17 2.97
C LEU A 133 17.64 10.90 2.30
N LEU A 134 16.46 10.99 1.69
CA LEU A 134 15.86 9.86 0.96
C LEU A 134 16.76 9.39 -0.18
N LYS A 135 17.30 10.32 -1.00
CA LYS A 135 18.25 9.98 -2.06
C LYS A 135 19.47 9.23 -1.52
N THR A 136 20.04 9.76 -0.44
CA THR A 136 21.21 9.15 0.21
C THR A 136 20.92 7.74 0.70
N ASN A 137 19.77 7.53 1.34
CA ASN A 137 19.38 6.23 1.88
C ASN A 137 19.12 5.21 0.75
N VAL A 138 18.48 5.65 -0.35
CA VAL A 138 18.26 4.81 -1.54
C VAL A 138 19.58 4.39 -2.18
N ILE A 139 20.53 5.32 -2.33
CA ILE A 139 21.86 5.02 -2.90
C ILE A 139 22.60 4.00 -2.01
N LYS A 140 22.66 4.23 -0.70
CA LYS A 140 23.31 3.34 0.25
C LYS A 140 22.68 1.94 0.29
N ALA A 141 21.37 1.85 0.21
CA ALA A 141 20.69 0.55 0.13
C ALA A 141 21.09 -0.21 -1.14
N LYS A 142 21.15 0.47 -2.29
CA LYS A 142 21.60 -0.17 -3.54
C LYS A 142 23.07 -0.58 -3.51
N GLU A 143 23.94 0.22 -2.90
CA GLU A 143 25.36 -0.12 -2.70
C GLU A 143 25.47 -1.40 -1.85
N TYR A 144 24.80 -1.45 -0.71
CA TYR A 144 24.80 -2.62 0.18
C TYR A 144 24.25 -3.87 -0.51
N ILE A 145 23.14 -3.76 -1.24
CA ILE A 145 22.57 -4.86 -2.04
C ILE A 145 23.60 -5.39 -3.06
N LYS A 146 24.31 -4.50 -3.73
CA LYS A 146 25.36 -4.88 -4.69
C LYS A 146 26.55 -5.56 -4.00
N GLU A 147 27.01 -5.03 -2.88
CA GLU A 147 28.14 -5.56 -2.10
C GLU A 147 27.86 -6.95 -1.54
N THR A 148 26.64 -7.18 -1.06
CA THR A 148 26.21 -8.46 -0.48
C THR A 148 25.62 -9.43 -1.50
N ALA A 149 25.50 -9.04 -2.76
CA ALA A 149 24.80 -9.79 -3.81
C ALA A 149 23.37 -10.21 -3.40
N SER A 150 22.69 -9.36 -2.59
CA SER A 150 21.31 -9.60 -2.17
C SER A 150 20.36 -9.51 -3.37
N ASN A 151 19.30 -10.30 -3.33
CA ASN A 151 18.22 -10.26 -4.33
C ASN A 151 17.18 -9.16 -4.08
N CYS A 152 17.36 -8.31 -3.07
CA CYS A 152 16.45 -7.22 -2.79
C CYS A 152 16.40 -6.21 -3.95
N ALA A 153 15.21 -5.91 -4.44
CA ALA A 153 15.02 -4.89 -5.46
C ALA A 153 14.57 -3.55 -4.83
N VAL A 154 15.13 -2.45 -5.33
CA VAL A 154 14.82 -1.08 -4.84
C VAL A 154 14.15 -0.27 -5.94
N SER A 155 13.04 0.36 -5.59
CA SER A 155 12.30 1.26 -6.48
C SER A 155 11.80 2.49 -5.72
N SER A 156 11.37 3.52 -6.46
CA SER A 156 10.73 4.69 -5.89
C SER A 156 9.48 5.05 -6.67
N TYR A 157 8.59 5.83 -6.07
CA TYR A 157 7.45 6.33 -6.79
C TYR A 157 7.13 7.79 -6.47
N HIS A 158 6.51 8.43 -7.43
CA HIS A 158 5.95 9.76 -7.37
C HIS A 158 4.47 9.73 -7.76
N LEU A 159 3.68 10.62 -7.20
CA LEU A 159 2.29 10.87 -7.61
C LEU A 159 2.21 12.23 -8.29
N ILE A 160 1.57 12.31 -9.45
CA ILE A 160 1.36 13.56 -10.17
C ILE A 160 0.62 14.55 -9.28
N LEU A 161 1.17 15.72 -9.12
CA LEU A 161 0.67 16.79 -8.26
C LEU A 161 -0.27 17.73 -9.02
N ASP A 162 0.01 17.96 -10.32
CA ASP A 162 -0.80 18.80 -11.21
C ASP A 162 -1.00 18.10 -12.57
N ASN A 163 -2.26 17.75 -12.85
CA ASN A 163 -2.60 17.08 -14.12
C ASN A 163 -2.35 17.91 -15.38
N ASN A 164 -2.16 19.22 -15.25
CA ASN A 164 -1.84 20.09 -16.37
C ASN A 164 -0.32 20.13 -16.65
N GLN A 165 0.50 19.54 -15.79
CA GLN A 165 1.96 19.58 -15.87
C GLN A 165 2.60 18.18 -15.86
N ILE A 166 1.89 17.16 -16.31
CA ILE A 166 2.33 15.75 -16.25
C ILE A 166 3.74 15.56 -16.85
N ASP A 167 3.95 15.98 -18.09
CA ASP A 167 5.25 15.79 -18.78
C ASP A 167 6.37 16.51 -18.06
N TYR A 168 6.11 17.72 -17.57
CA TYR A 168 7.07 18.49 -16.77
C TYR A 168 7.42 17.75 -15.46
N GLU A 169 6.44 17.26 -14.72
CA GLU A 169 6.68 16.53 -13.47
C GLU A 169 7.47 15.24 -13.71
N VAL A 170 7.14 14.51 -14.78
CA VAL A 170 7.87 13.31 -15.19
C VAL A 170 9.34 13.64 -15.47
N GLU A 171 9.61 14.69 -16.26
CA GLU A 171 10.97 15.10 -16.57
C GLU A 171 11.73 15.53 -15.32
N GLN A 172 11.13 16.35 -14.46
CA GLN A 172 11.75 16.82 -13.23
C GLN A 172 12.06 15.66 -12.26
N TYR A 173 11.12 14.72 -12.09
CA TYR A 173 11.35 13.55 -11.23
C TYR A 173 12.49 12.67 -11.76
N ARG A 174 12.53 12.46 -13.07
CA ARG A 174 13.64 11.74 -13.71
C ARG A 174 14.99 12.39 -13.46
N ASN A 175 15.07 13.70 -13.64
CA ASN A 175 16.32 14.45 -13.53
C ASN A 175 16.77 14.61 -12.07
N ASN A 176 15.85 14.85 -11.13
CA ASN A 176 16.19 15.18 -9.75
C ASN A 176 16.27 13.98 -8.82
N PHE A 177 15.57 12.86 -9.15
CA PHE A 177 15.55 11.68 -8.29
C PHE A 177 16.04 10.42 -8.99
N ILE A 178 15.42 10.03 -10.11
CA ILE A 178 15.72 8.75 -10.78
C ILE A 178 17.16 8.72 -11.32
N GLY A 179 17.57 9.75 -12.04
CA GLY A 179 18.93 9.87 -12.58
C GLY A 179 20.00 9.78 -11.49
N PRO A 180 19.96 10.65 -10.47
CA PRO A 180 20.96 10.63 -9.38
C PRO A 180 20.98 9.33 -8.57
N THR A 181 19.85 8.68 -8.33
CA THR A 181 19.79 7.45 -7.54
C THR A 181 19.97 6.18 -8.37
N GLY A 182 19.78 6.28 -9.69
CA GLY A 182 19.78 5.15 -10.61
C GLY A 182 18.75 4.06 -10.24
N THR A 183 17.67 4.42 -9.54
CA THR A 183 16.65 3.47 -9.11
C THR A 183 15.57 3.26 -10.17
N ILE A 184 14.78 2.18 -10.03
CA ILE A 184 13.55 2.03 -10.79
C ILE A 184 12.53 3.04 -10.27
N GLY A 185 11.90 3.77 -11.17
CA GLY A 185 10.91 4.79 -10.85
C GLY A 185 9.55 4.46 -11.43
N TYR A 186 8.53 4.77 -10.64
CA TYR A 186 7.13 4.71 -11.05
C TYR A 186 6.49 6.06 -10.81
N ILE A 187 5.72 6.56 -11.77
CA ILE A 187 4.93 7.78 -11.62
C ILE A 187 3.49 7.43 -11.88
N TRP A 188 2.64 7.68 -10.89
CA TRP A 188 1.22 7.41 -10.97
C TRP A 188 0.40 8.70 -10.84
N LYS A 189 -0.82 8.65 -11.34
CA LYS A 189 -1.80 9.68 -10.99
C LYS A 189 -2.12 9.62 -9.51
N MET A 190 -2.30 10.79 -8.90
CA MET A 190 -2.76 10.85 -7.52
C MET A 190 -4.21 10.34 -7.44
N HIS A 191 -4.52 9.63 -6.38
CA HIS A 191 -5.86 9.12 -6.07
C HIS A 191 -6.38 9.74 -4.77
N ASN A 192 -7.66 9.54 -4.45
CA ASN A 192 -8.31 10.20 -3.35
C ASN A 192 -8.46 9.37 -2.06
N TRP A 193 -7.73 8.26 -1.92
CA TRP A 193 -7.79 7.37 -0.75
C TRP A 193 -9.22 7.10 -0.30
N SER A 194 -10.04 6.55 -1.20
CA SER A 194 -11.44 6.21 -0.90
C SER A 194 -12.32 7.43 -0.50
N GLY A 195 -12.02 8.60 -1.04
CA GLY A 195 -12.72 9.84 -0.75
C GLY A 195 -12.19 10.64 0.44
N ASN A 196 -11.07 10.22 1.05
CA ASN A 196 -10.45 10.94 2.17
C ASN A 196 -9.60 12.14 1.76
N TYR A 197 -9.31 12.27 0.48
CA TYR A 197 -8.60 13.40 -0.10
C TYR A 197 -9.42 14.00 -1.25
N GLN A 198 -9.24 15.29 -1.54
CA GLN A 198 -9.98 15.93 -2.64
C GLN A 198 -9.60 15.30 -3.98
N PRO A 199 -10.59 14.91 -4.82
CA PRO A 199 -10.30 14.38 -6.13
C PRO A 199 -9.63 15.45 -6.99
N LEU A 200 -8.51 15.12 -7.60
CA LEU A 200 -7.83 15.99 -8.58
C LEU A 200 -8.49 15.95 -9.96
N TYR A 201 -9.51 15.11 -10.11
CA TYR A 201 -10.18 14.84 -11.38
C TYR A 201 -11.69 15.04 -11.23
N LEU A 202 -12.29 15.73 -12.21
CA LEU A 202 -13.74 15.72 -12.38
C LEU A 202 -14.17 14.35 -12.93
N ARG A 203 -15.09 13.69 -12.24
CA ARG A 203 -15.61 12.38 -12.60
C ARG A 203 -17.11 12.44 -12.82
N ASP A 204 -17.60 11.74 -13.84
CA ASP A 204 -19.05 11.58 -14.05
C ASP A 204 -19.56 10.40 -13.20
N PRO A 205 -20.38 10.63 -12.14
CA PRO A 205 -20.87 9.56 -11.27
C PRO A 205 -21.63 8.46 -12.00
N ARG A 206 -22.18 8.73 -13.19
CA ARG A 206 -22.90 7.75 -14.01
C ARG A 206 -21.97 6.70 -14.64
N LYS A 207 -20.67 6.97 -14.68
CA LYS A 207 -19.64 6.08 -15.27
C LYS A 207 -18.96 5.19 -14.23
N ARG A 208 -19.49 5.13 -13.00
CA ARG A 208 -18.92 4.25 -11.97
C ARG A 208 -19.09 2.77 -12.32
N ARG A 209 -18.05 2.01 -12.06
CA ARG A 209 -18.03 0.54 -12.18
C ARG A 209 -17.24 -0.07 -11.01
N THR A 210 -17.32 -1.37 -10.83
CA THR A 210 -16.48 -2.05 -9.86
C THR A 210 -14.99 -1.84 -10.16
N CYS A 211 -14.22 -1.57 -9.10
CA CYS A 211 -12.75 -1.54 -9.20
C CYS A 211 -12.12 -2.94 -9.21
N GLY A 212 -12.90 -3.99 -9.04
CA GLY A 212 -12.44 -5.37 -8.97
C GLY A 212 -11.82 -5.81 -7.63
N ARG A 213 -11.39 -4.89 -6.77
CA ARG A 213 -10.68 -5.22 -5.52
C ARG A 213 -11.43 -6.15 -4.56
N PRO A 214 -12.78 -6.05 -4.38
CA PRO A 214 -13.50 -7.01 -3.53
C PRO A 214 -13.46 -8.45 -4.00
N PHE A 215 -13.04 -8.67 -5.25
CA PHE A 215 -12.93 -9.98 -5.91
C PHE A 215 -11.49 -10.37 -6.20
N ALA A 216 -10.54 -9.47 -6.03
CA ALA A 216 -9.13 -9.72 -6.31
C ALA A 216 -8.54 -10.73 -5.32
N PRO A 217 -7.56 -11.56 -5.74
CA PRO A 217 -6.85 -12.49 -4.85
C PRO A 217 -5.88 -11.73 -3.94
N GLU A 218 -6.41 -10.76 -3.22
CA GLU A 218 -5.65 -9.95 -2.27
C GLU A 218 -6.44 -9.75 -0.97
N ILE A 219 -5.73 -9.66 0.14
CA ILE A 219 -6.31 -9.34 1.44
C ILE A 219 -5.54 -8.18 2.07
N THR A 220 -6.24 -7.31 2.79
CA THR A 220 -5.61 -6.19 3.51
C THR A 220 -5.93 -6.29 5.00
N ILE A 221 -4.90 -6.38 5.82
CA ILE A 221 -5.00 -6.57 7.28
C ILE A 221 -4.27 -5.41 7.97
N ARG A 222 -4.98 -4.70 8.84
CA ARG A 222 -4.44 -3.59 9.63
C ARG A 222 -3.90 -4.06 10.97
N SER A 223 -2.97 -3.31 11.55
CA SER A 223 -2.42 -3.59 12.89
C SER A 223 -3.41 -3.32 14.02
N GLY A 224 -4.37 -2.44 13.79
CA GLY A 224 -5.46 -2.14 14.73
C GLY A 224 -6.82 -2.59 14.22
N GLY A 225 -7.87 -2.24 14.94
CA GLY A 225 -9.25 -2.55 14.60
C GLY A 225 -10.25 -1.89 15.55
N ASN A 226 -11.53 -2.07 15.29
CA ASN A 226 -12.60 -1.49 16.09
C ASN A 226 -12.74 -2.18 17.45
N GLY A 227 -13.25 -1.45 18.45
CA GLY A 227 -13.54 -2.01 19.79
C GLY A 227 -12.30 -2.49 20.56
N GLY A 228 -11.12 -2.00 20.21
CA GLY A 228 -9.86 -2.42 20.85
C GLY A 228 -9.26 -3.70 20.27
N LEU A 229 -9.94 -4.37 19.35
CA LEU A 229 -9.42 -5.54 18.65
C LEU A 229 -8.29 -5.16 17.69
N LYS A 230 -7.51 -6.14 17.28
CA LYS A 230 -6.38 -6.02 16.33
C LYS A 230 -6.64 -6.83 15.06
N GLY A 231 -5.81 -6.56 14.04
CA GLY A 231 -5.87 -7.34 12.81
C GLY A 231 -7.15 -7.12 12.01
N ALA A 232 -7.64 -5.88 11.92
CA ALA A 232 -8.83 -5.58 11.13
C ALA A 232 -8.58 -5.84 9.64
N VAL A 233 -9.42 -6.68 9.05
CA VAL A 233 -9.46 -6.88 7.60
C VAL A 233 -10.28 -5.78 6.97
N THR A 234 -9.73 -5.12 5.95
CA THR A 234 -10.37 -4.04 5.21
C THR A 234 -10.49 -4.37 3.73
N PRO A 235 -11.42 -3.74 2.99
CA PRO A 235 -11.68 -4.06 1.58
C PRO A 235 -10.47 -3.91 0.66
N CYS A 236 -9.58 -2.98 0.96
CA CYS A 236 -8.38 -2.72 0.18
C CYS A 236 -7.44 -1.74 0.92
N CYS A 237 -6.24 -1.56 0.39
CA CYS A 237 -5.24 -0.63 0.94
C CYS A 237 -5.66 0.86 0.90
N GLN A 238 -6.69 1.23 0.13
CA GLN A 238 -7.18 2.61 0.03
C GLN A 238 -8.15 3.00 1.16
N THR A 239 -8.79 2.01 1.80
CA THR A 239 -9.75 2.25 2.88
C THR A 239 -9.02 2.43 4.20
N MET A 240 -8.38 3.57 4.37
CA MET A 240 -7.70 3.94 5.60
C MET A 240 -8.67 4.61 6.56
N GLY A 241 -8.60 4.24 7.83
CA GLY A 241 -9.36 4.87 8.91
C GLY A 241 -8.62 4.74 10.22
N PRO A 242 -8.94 5.58 11.22
CA PRO A 242 -8.38 5.43 12.56
C PRO A 242 -8.65 4.02 13.09
N PRO A 243 -7.71 3.40 13.81
CA PRO A 243 -7.82 2.00 14.23
C PRO A 243 -9.09 1.62 14.96
N ASN A 244 -9.67 2.54 15.73
CA ASN A 244 -10.83 2.25 16.57
C ASN A 244 -12.17 2.73 15.98
N GLU A 245 -12.17 3.33 14.79
CA GLU A 245 -13.34 4.02 14.24
C GLU A 245 -13.54 3.75 12.74
N SER A 246 -12.86 2.77 12.18
CA SER A 246 -12.97 2.49 10.75
C SER A 246 -14.32 1.87 10.42
N LYS A 247 -15.05 2.47 9.48
CA LYS A 247 -16.28 1.92 8.92
C LYS A 247 -16.04 0.79 7.92
N SER A 248 -14.79 0.60 7.51
CA SER A 248 -14.41 -0.36 6.46
C SER A 248 -13.89 -1.69 7.00
N VAL A 249 -14.23 -2.06 8.24
CA VAL A 249 -13.80 -3.33 8.83
C VAL A 249 -14.75 -4.44 8.41
N LEU A 250 -14.18 -5.50 7.82
CA LEU A 250 -14.92 -6.70 7.37
C LEU A 250 -14.83 -7.85 8.38
N GLY A 251 -13.90 -7.78 9.32
CA GLY A 251 -13.67 -8.74 10.39
C GLY A 251 -12.31 -8.47 11.06
N HIS A 252 -11.96 -9.29 12.07
CA HIS A 252 -10.71 -9.17 12.80
C HIS A 252 -10.03 -10.53 12.94
N VAL A 253 -8.76 -10.64 12.50
CA VAL A 253 -7.99 -11.89 12.60
C VAL A 253 -7.65 -12.27 14.05
N GLU A 254 -7.85 -11.39 15.01
CA GLU A 254 -7.72 -11.68 16.44
C GLU A 254 -8.81 -12.65 16.93
N THR A 255 -9.98 -12.63 16.31
CA THR A 255 -11.18 -13.41 16.75
C THR A 255 -11.75 -14.30 15.68
N GLN A 256 -11.28 -14.19 14.44
CA GLN A 256 -11.79 -14.94 13.28
C GLN A 256 -10.62 -15.43 12.43
N THR A 257 -10.83 -16.53 11.74
CA THR A 257 -9.91 -16.98 10.69
C THR A 257 -10.07 -16.12 9.42
N ILE A 258 -9.04 -16.10 8.58
CA ILE A 258 -9.09 -15.43 7.27
C ILE A 258 -10.24 -16.00 6.42
N GLU A 259 -10.48 -17.31 6.48
CA GLU A 259 -11.57 -17.98 5.75
C GLU A 259 -12.95 -17.49 6.22
N GLU A 260 -13.18 -17.43 7.55
CA GLU A 260 -14.44 -16.92 8.11
C GLU A 260 -14.71 -15.47 7.70
N ILE A 261 -13.67 -14.63 7.67
CA ILE A 261 -13.79 -13.23 7.22
C ILE A 261 -14.07 -13.17 5.72
N TRP A 262 -13.31 -13.92 4.91
CA TRP A 262 -13.41 -13.91 3.45
C TRP A 262 -14.79 -14.30 2.92
N PHE A 263 -15.42 -15.27 3.59
CA PHE A 263 -16.78 -15.73 3.27
C PHE A 263 -17.85 -15.13 4.19
N GLY A 264 -17.44 -14.24 5.10
CA GLY A 264 -18.32 -13.60 6.07
C GLY A 264 -19.32 -12.61 5.47
N GLU A 265 -20.29 -12.23 6.28
CA GLU A 265 -21.43 -11.40 5.87
C GLU A 265 -20.97 -10.05 5.32
N GLU A 266 -20.02 -9.37 5.98
CA GLU A 266 -19.57 -8.03 5.59
C GLU A 266 -18.83 -8.05 4.25
N TYR A 267 -18.01 -9.07 3.99
CA TYR A 267 -17.35 -9.22 2.70
C TYR A 267 -18.35 -9.53 1.58
N ASN A 268 -19.37 -10.36 1.87
CA ASN A 268 -20.42 -10.69 0.91
C ASN A 268 -21.33 -9.49 0.61
N LYS A 269 -21.66 -8.66 1.60
CA LYS A 269 -22.36 -7.37 1.38
C LYS A 269 -21.59 -6.46 0.44
N LEU A 270 -20.28 -6.30 0.66
CA LEU A 270 -19.41 -5.50 -0.19
C LEU A 270 -19.41 -6.03 -1.64
N ARG A 271 -19.20 -7.35 -1.83
CA ARG A 271 -19.19 -7.97 -3.16
C ARG A 271 -20.52 -7.77 -3.87
N LYS A 272 -21.62 -8.04 -3.20
CA LYS A 272 -22.98 -7.86 -3.75
C LYS A 272 -23.25 -6.43 -4.17
N ALA A 273 -22.84 -5.43 -3.38
CA ALA A 273 -23.00 -4.03 -3.74
C ALA A 273 -22.20 -3.68 -5.01
N HIS A 274 -20.97 -4.22 -5.16
CA HIS A 274 -20.17 -4.04 -6.36
C HIS A 274 -20.74 -4.73 -7.60
N GLU A 275 -21.34 -5.93 -7.44
CA GLU A 275 -22.05 -6.62 -8.51
C GLU A 275 -23.28 -5.84 -9.00
N MET A 276 -24.04 -5.31 -8.05
CA MET A 276 -25.26 -4.54 -8.32
C MET A 276 -24.96 -3.08 -8.74
N LYS A 277 -23.70 -2.64 -8.71
CA LYS A 277 -23.27 -1.25 -8.88
C LYS A 277 -23.91 -0.27 -7.88
N ASP A 278 -24.27 -0.77 -6.71
CA ASP A 278 -24.83 0.01 -5.61
C ASP A 278 -23.71 0.55 -4.71
N PHE A 279 -22.86 1.39 -5.29
CA PHE A 279 -21.72 1.96 -4.59
C PHE A 279 -22.10 2.99 -3.53
N ASP A 280 -23.29 3.56 -3.62
CA ASP A 280 -23.77 4.58 -2.69
C ASP A 280 -24.15 3.97 -1.33
N SER A 281 -24.47 2.68 -1.29
CA SER A 281 -24.73 1.94 -0.06
C SER A 281 -23.45 1.63 0.75
N ILE A 282 -22.25 1.80 0.14
CA ILE A 282 -20.96 1.51 0.76
C ILE A 282 -20.21 2.82 1.04
N ASP A 283 -20.32 3.31 2.26
CA ASP A 283 -19.76 4.62 2.69
C ASP A 283 -18.31 4.84 2.31
N TYR A 284 -17.47 3.81 2.41
CA TYR A 284 -16.05 3.86 2.11
C TYR A 284 -15.70 3.65 0.63
N CYS A 285 -16.67 3.31 -0.24
CA CYS A 285 -16.47 3.16 -1.68
C CYS A 285 -17.09 4.29 -2.49
N LYS A 286 -18.22 4.84 -2.05
CA LYS A 286 -19.08 5.76 -2.83
C LYS A 286 -18.35 6.94 -3.49
N ASN A 287 -17.31 7.46 -2.85
CA ASN A 287 -16.52 8.59 -3.34
C ASN A 287 -15.12 8.19 -3.84
N CYS A 288 -14.86 6.89 -4.02
CA CYS A 288 -13.55 6.39 -4.39
C CYS A 288 -13.25 6.60 -5.88
N ASP A 289 -12.08 7.16 -6.20
CA ASP A 289 -11.64 7.37 -7.59
C ASP A 289 -11.53 6.08 -8.40
N PHE A 290 -11.23 4.96 -7.75
CA PHE A 290 -11.08 3.67 -8.41
C PHE A 290 -12.39 3.06 -8.92
N LEU A 291 -13.53 3.65 -8.63
CA LEU A 291 -14.82 3.26 -9.21
C LEU A 291 -15.04 3.79 -10.63
N TYR A 292 -14.16 4.64 -11.15
CA TYR A 292 -14.34 5.23 -12.46
C TYR A 292 -13.53 4.50 -13.52
N ASP A 293 -14.08 4.48 -14.75
CA ASP A 293 -13.39 3.96 -15.90
C ASP A 293 -12.09 4.72 -16.13
N ASP A 294 -11.07 3.92 -16.39
CA ASP A 294 -9.81 4.37 -16.89
C ASP A 294 -9.06 5.37 -16.00
N PRO A 295 -8.70 5.01 -14.79
CA PRO A 295 -7.55 5.64 -14.24
C PRO A 295 -6.37 5.13 -15.07
N GLU A 296 -5.88 5.90 -16.01
CA GLU A 296 -4.50 5.76 -16.48
C GLU A 296 -3.60 6.03 -15.27
N VAL A 297 -3.45 4.99 -14.45
CA VAL A 297 -2.84 5.15 -13.14
C VAL A 297 -1.35 5.28 -13.29
N LEU A 298 -0.73 4.40 -14.09
CA LEU A 298 0.68 4.49 -14.39
C LEU A 298 0.88 5.49 -15.54
N VAL A 299 1.54 6.61 -15.20
CA VAL A 299 1.89 7.67 -16.14
C VAL A 299 3.22 7.38 -16.82
N TRP A 300 4.22 6.96 -16.03
CA TRP A 300 5.57 6.67 -16.52
C TRP A 300 6.30 5.67 -15.61
N SER A 301 7.17 4.88 -16.22
CA SER A 301 8.16 4.06 -15.52
C SER A 301 9.37 3.78 -16.42
N ASN A 302 10.56 3.63 -15.84
CA ASN A 302 11.73 3.04 -16.51
C ASN A 302 11.83 1.52 -16.30
N ASP A 303 10.87 0.91 -15.62
CA ASP A 303 10.72 -0.53 -15.55
C ASP A 303 10.05 -1.05 -16.82
N LYS A 304 10.79 -1.85 -17.61
CA LYS A 304 10.27 -2.44 -18.85
C LYS A 304 9.13 -3.43 -18.64
N ALA A 305 9.01 -3.99 -17.44
CA ALA A 305 7.94 -4.91 -17.07
C ALA A 305 6.70 -4.18 -16.50
N ALA A 306 6.78 -2.87 -16.30
CA ALA A 306 5.65 -2.10 -15.79
C ALA A 306 4.50 -2.08 -16.80
N SER A 307 3.30 -2.39 -16.34
CA SER A 307 2.06 -2.24 -17.09
C SER A 307 1.15 -1.22 -16.44
N ARG A 308 0.20 -0.66 -17.20
CA ARG A 308 -0.82 0.27 -16.67
C ARG A 308 -1.64 -0.34 -15.55
N ASP A 309 -1.79 -1.66 -15.53
CA ASP A 309 -2.53 -2.43 -14.54
C ASP A 309 -1.75 -2.66 -13.23
N HIS A 310 -0.50 -2.24 -13.17
CA HIS A 310 0.44 -2.57 -12.09
C HIS A 310 -0.04 -2.16 -10.68
N MET A 311 -0.96 -1.22 -10.60
CA MET A 311 -1.45 -0.67 -9.33
C MET A 311 -2.84 -1.13 -8.91
N LEU A 312 -3.67 -1.65 -9.80
CA LEU A 312 -5.11 -1.65 -9.55
C LEU A 312 -5.74 -3.01 -9.32
N GLY A 313 -5.05 -4.09 -9.62
CA GLY A 313 -5.73 -5.38 -9.64
C GLY A 313 -6.91 -5.42 -10.64
N THR A 314 -6.91 -4.51 -11.63
CA THR A 314 -7.99 -4.39 -12.63
C THR A 314 -7.99 -5.51 -13.68
N LYS A 315 -7.03 -6.43 -13.58
CA LYS A 315 -6.99 -7.64 -14.43
C LYS A 315 -8.13 -8.62 -14.17
N PHE A 316 -8.86 -8.44 -13.08
CA PHE A 316 -9.85 -9.40 -12.64
C PHE A 316 -11.24 -8.94 -13.03
N SER A 317 -11.89 -9.68 -13.90
CA SER A 317 -13.32 -9.51 -14.15
C SER A 317 -14.13 -10.22 -13.06
N LEU A 318 -15.31 -9.70 -12.76
CA LEU A 318 -16.29 -10.39 -11.89
C LEU A 318 -16.48 -11.86 -12.28
N LYS A 319 -16.40 -12.18 -13.58
CA LYS A 319 -16.54 -13.55 -14.10
C LYS A 319 -15.41 -14.48 -13.67
N ASP A 320 -14.21 -13.95 -13.44
CA ASP A 320 -13.04 -14.76 -13.05
C ASP A 320 -13.12 -15.25 -11.61
N TYR A 321 -14.03 -14.67 -10.81
CA TYR A 321 -14.23 -15.02 -9.38
C TYR A 321 -15.57 -15.66 -9.06
N MET A 322 -16.51 -15.64 -10.01
CA MET A 322 -17.83 -16.25 -9.83
C MET A 322 -17.91 -17.70 -10.32
N ASN A 323 -16.83 -18.24 -10.89
CA ASN A 323 -16.64 -19.62 -11.28
C ASN A 323 -15.68 -20.31 -10.31
#